data_c05c48bb5a34ab579c4095eac8252f60
#
_entry.id   c05c48bb5a34ab579c4095eac8252f60
#
_cell.length_a   1.000
_cell.length_b   1.000
_cell.length_c   1.000
_cell.angle_alpha   90.00
_cell.angle_beta   90.00
_cell.angle_gamma   90.00
#
_symmetry.space_group_name_H-M   'P 1'
#
loop_
_entity.id
_entity.type
_entity.pdbx_description
1 polymer ?
#
loop_
_entity_poly.entity_id
_entity_poly.type
_entity_poly.pdbx_seq_one_letter_code
_entity_poly.pdbx_strand_id
1 'polypeptide(L)'
;MKGGWLTGHGELDKLDVRSDIPVPKPTANDVLIRVGAAAVKNTDINTRTAWYSKGDVTSKDASWAGKAIEFPCVQGIDVCGHIVAVGENVSKNRIGERVLVEPCLREVKGKALSKPCFLGSECDGGFAEFVAVASRHAYQVKSTLSDVELASFPCSYSTAENMLTKSKVLSGDLVLVTGASGGVGSAAVQLIKDRGADVIAVTSDSKSQDLITLGATKTLNRDQSVVEALGSNSVDVVIDLVGGKSWPALLEILRPGGRYAVSGAIAGAFVELDLRTLYLKDLSFFGCTVLESNVFTNLIDHIESGNIKPIVAHTFPLEDIVKAQELFLQKKHIGKIVLTINTQ
;
A
#
# COMPACT_ATOMS: atom_id res chain seq x y z
N MET A 1 -24.64 9.37 4.51
CA MET A 1 -23.78 9.27 3.31
C MET A 1 -23.80 7.87 2.75
N LYS A 2 -23.50 7.73 1.46
CA LYS A 2 -23.27 6.44 0.83
C LYS A 2 -21.88 5.91 1.21
N GLY A 3 -21.75 4.59 1.45
CA GLY A 3 -20.49 3.95 1.77
C GLY A 3 -20.61 2.43 1.79
N GLY A 4 -19.46 1.76 1.79
CA GLY A 4 -19.33 0.31 1.93
C GLY A 4 -18.97 -0.07 3.35
N TRP A 5 -19.90 -0.67 4.09
CA TRP A 5 -19.62 -1.24 5.41
C TRP A 5 -19.04 -2.64 5.29
N LEU A 6 -18.01 -2.89 6.08
CA LEU A 6 -17.60 -4.22 6.47
C LEU A 6 -18.32 -4.60 7.76
N THR A 7 -19.17 -5.60 7.71
CA THR A 7 -20.06 -6.01 8.81
C THR A 7 -19.46 -7.06 9.74
N GLY A 8 -18.31 -7.62 9.36
CA GLY A 8 -17.58 -8.64 10.11
C GLY A 8 -16.45 -9.23 9.29
N HIS A 9 -15.64 -10.09 9.89
CA HIS A 9 -14.68 -10.90 9.13
C HIS A 9 -15.39 -11.97 8.30
N GLY A 10 -14.87 -12.27 7.11
CA GLY A 10 -15.38 -13.32 6.24
C GLY A 10 -15.22 -13.04 4.75
N GLU A 11 -16.11 -13.60 3.95
CA GLU A 11 -16.08 -13.48 2.50
C GLU A 11 -16.76 -12.18 2.02
N LEU A 12 -16.98 -12.04 0.73
CA LEU A 12 -17.52 -10.82 0.11
C LEU A 12 -18.95 -10.46 0.58
N ASP A 13 -19.68 -11.42 1.14
CA ASP A 13 -20.99 -11.22 1.79
C ASP A 13 -20.97 -10.29 2.99
N LYS A 14 -19.76 -10.01 3.54
CA LYS A 14 -19.56 -9.05 4.63
C LYS A 14 -19.49 -7.60 4.19
N LEU A 15 -19.46 -7.35 2.89
CA LEU A 15 -19.50 -6.00 2.31
C LEU A 15 -20.96 -5.60 2.04
N ASP A 16 -21.42 -4.52 2.68
CA ASP A 16 -22.77 -3.99 2.58
C ASP A 16 -22.73 -2.52 2.16
N VAL A 17 -23.19 -2.23 0.93
CA VAL A 17 -23.24 -0.86 0.41
C VAL A 17 -24.52 -0.19 0.89
N ARG A 18 -24.39 0.90 1.62
CA ARG A 18 -25.50 1.62 2.26
C ARG A 18 -25.49 3.10 1.90
N SER A 19 -26.64 3.76 2.02
CA SER A 19 -26.81 5.20 1.82
C SER A 19 -27.11 5.97 3.11
N ASP A 20 -27.26 5.28 4.24
CA ASP A 20 -27.65 5.83 5.54
C ASP A 20 -26.51 5.85 6.58
N ILE A 21 -25.25 5.66 6.14
CA ILE A 21 -24.08 5.77 7.01
C ILE A 21 -23.97 7.22 7.53
N PRO A 22 -23.77 7.43 8.83
CA PRO A 22 -23.55 8.77 9.36
C PRO A 22 -22.34 9.47 8.72
N VAL A 23 -22.47 10.74 8.36
CA VAL A 23 -21.33 11.55 7.94
C VAL A 23 -20.42 11.80 9.14
N PRO A 24 -19.10 11.49 9.08
CA PRO A 24 -18.21 11.72 10.20
C PRO A 24 -18.09 13.23 10.50
N LYS A 25 -18.03 13.56 11.79
CA LYS A 25 -17.80 14.94 12.23
C LYS A 25 -16.33 15.13 12.55
N PRO A 26 -15.65 16.11 11.94
CA PRO A 26 -14.26 16.39 12.25
C PRO A 26 -14.11 16.87 13.71
N THR A 27 -13.12 16.33 14.41
CA THR A 27 -12.71 16.85 15.72
C THR A 27 -11.87 18.12 15.55
N ALA A 28 -11.41 18.71 16.64
CA ALA A 28 -10.71 20.01 16.61
C ALA A 28 -9.51 20.06 15.65
N ASN A 29 -8.78 18.93 15.51
CA ASN A 29 -7.59 18.83 14.66
C ASN A 29 -7.84 18.15 13.31
N ASP A 30 -9.07 17.72 13.02
CA ASP A 30 -9.38 16.93 11.83
C ASP A 30 -9.78 17.82 10.65
N VAL A 31 -9.72 17.21 9.49
CA VAL A 31 -10.37 17.68 8.27
C VAL A 31 -11.41 16.66 7.83
N LEU A 32 -12.54 17.14 7.29
CA LEU A 32 -13.52 16.33 6.58
C LEU A 32 -13.22 16.38 5.09
N ILE A 33 -12.97 15.24 4.50
CA ILE A 33 -12.64 15.08 3.09
C ILE A 33 -13.84 14.50 2.37
N ARG A 34 -14.31 15.17 1.32
CA ARG A 34 -15.19 14.58 0.32
C ARG A 34 -14.33 13.73 -0.59
N VAL A 35 -14.56 12.42 -0.56
CA VAL A 35 -13.78 11.45 -1.32
C VAL A 35 -14.15 11.49 -2.79
N GLY A 36 -13.19 11.72 -3.67
CA GLY A 36 -13.36 11.63 -5.11
C GLY A 36 -13.11 10.22 -5.63
N ALA A 37 -12.08 9.56 -5.10
CA ALA A 37 -11.74 8.18 -5.46
C ALA A 37 -11.00 7.47 -4.30
N ALA A 38 -11.14 6.13 -4.26
CA ALA A 38 -10.45 5.27 -3.31
C ALA A 38 -10.04 3.95 -3.97
N ALA A 39 -8.81 3.46 -3.74
CA ALA A 39 -8.36 2.26 -4.43
C ALA A 39 -8.42 1.00 -3.55
N VAL A 40 -8.76 -0.12 -4.17
CA VAL A 40 -8.80 -1.45 -3.55
C VAL A 40 -7.39 -2.01 -3.40
N LYS A 41 -7.13 -2.65 -2.26
CA LYS A 41 -5.82 -3.19 -1.91
C LYS A 41 -5.90 -4.55 -1.20
N ASN A 42 -4.75 -5.27 -1.16
CA ASN A 42 -4.62 -6.48 -0.34
C ASN A 42 -4.96 -6.24 1.13
N THR A 43 -4.66 -5.06 1.67
CA THR A 43 -4.98 -4.71 3.05
C THR A 43 -6.48 -4.77 3.33
N ASP A 44 -7.32 -4.30 2.38
CA ASP A 44 -8.78 -4.39 2.51
C ASP A 44 -9.24 -5.85 2.54
N ILE A 45 -8.68 -6.68 1.66
CA ILE A 45 -8.96 -8.13 1.61
C ILE A 45 -8.48 -8.81 2.90
N ASN A 46 -7.24 -8.57 3.29
CA ASN A 46 -6.62 -9.19 4.46
C ASN A 46 -7.34 -8.81 5.76
N THR A 47 -7.79 -7.55 5.88
CA THR A 47 -8.60 -7.08 7.01
C THR A 47 -9.95 -7.79 7.03
N ARG A 48 -10.63 -7.88 5.87
CA ARG A 48 -11.91 -8.56 5.76
C ARG A 48 -11.80 -10.06 6.09
N THR A 49 -10.77 -10.74 5.59
CA THR A 49 -10.58 -12.20 5.80
C THR A 49 -9.87 -12.56 7.10
N ALA A 50 -9.59 -11.59 8.00
CA ALA A 50 -8.83 -11.79 9.23
C ALA A 50 -7.41 -12.37 9.03
N TRP A 51 -6.79 -12.15 7.86
CA TRP A 51 -5.48 -12.73 7.52
C TRP A 51 -4.35 -12.31 8.46
N TYR A 52 -4.45 -11.13 9.08
CA TYR A 52 -3.43 -10.61 10.00
C TYR A 52 -3.46 -11.30 11.37
N SER A 53 -4.51 -12.06 11.69
CA SER A 53 -4.56 -12.86 12.91
C SER A 53 -3.46 -13.92 12.88
N LYS A 54 -2.73 -14.04 13.99
CA LYS A 54 -1.76 -15.12 14.20
C LYS A 54 -2.38 -16.34 14.88
N GLY A 55 -3.64 -16.24 15.28
CA GLY A 55 -4.45 -17.31 15.84
C GLY A 55 -5.42 -17.90 14.81
N ASP A 56 -6.67 -17.95 15.15
CA ASP A 56 -7.77 -18.33 14.25
C ASP A 56 -8.44 -17.09 13.62
N VAL A 57 -9.33 -17.33 12.65
CA VAL A 57 -10.08 -16.26 11.94
C VAL A 57 -11.05 -15.48 12.85
N THR A 58 -11.24 -15.89 14.09
CA THR A 58 -12.06 -15.22 15.10
C THR A 58 -11.23 -14.37 16.05
N SER A 59 -9.92 -14.37 15.90
CA SER A 59 -8.98 -13.68 16.78
C SER A 59 -9.21 -12.18 16.82
N LYS A 60 -9.23 -11.63 18.03
CA LYS A 60 -9.43 -10.20 18.30
C LYS A 60 -8.26 -9.31 17.85
N ASP A 61 -7.16 -9.89 17.35
CA ASP A 61 -5.98 -9.18 16.86
C ASP A 61 -5.88 -9.15 15.32
N ALA A 62 -6.98 -9.45 14.62
CA ALA A 62 -7.04 -9.60 13.17
C ALA A 62 -7.03 -8.28 12.38
N SER A 63 -6.41 -7.23 12.90
CA SER A 63 -6.18 -5.99 12.20
C SER A 63 -4.70 -5.79 11.86
N TRP A 64 -4.39 -4.84 11.01
CA TRP A 64 -3.02 -4.56 10.63
C TRP A 64 -2.16 -4.12 11.83
N ALA A 65 -2.69 -3.28 12.72
CA ALA A 65 -1.99 -2.87 13.94
C ALA A 65 -2.06 -3.90 15.09
N GLY A 66 -2.75 -5.01 14.91
CA GLY A 66 -2.92 -6.06 15.92
C GLY A 66 -3.90 -5.69 17.03
N LYS A 67 -4.98 -4.95 16.68
CA LYS A 67 -6.10 -4.64 17.58
C LYS A 67 -7.38 -5.26 17.04
N ALA A 68 -8.37 -5.48 17.90
CA ALA A 68 -9.70 -5.84 17.45
C ALA A 68 -10.28 -4.75 16.54
N ILE A 69 -10.97 -5.17 15.48
CA ILE A 69 -11.74 -4.27 14.62
C ILE A 69 -13.14 -4.16 15.19
N GLU A 70 -13.64 -2.93 15.29
CA GLU A 70 -15.02 -2.65 15.68
C GLU A 70 -15.89 -2.66 14.42
N PHE A 71 -16.88 -3.54 14.37
CA PHE A 71 -17.82 -3.65 13.25
C PHE A 71 -19.17 -3.00 13.59
N PRO A 72 -19.91 -2.42 12.59
CA PRO A 72 -19.46 -2.25 11.22
C PRO A 72 -18.42 -1.14 11.09
N CYS A 73 -17.53 -1.24 10.09
CA CYS A 73 -16.56 -0.20 9.77
C CYS A 73 -16.49 0.05 8.25
N VAL A 74 -16.01 1.22 7.86
CA VAL A 74 -15.76 1.56 6.45
C VAL A 74 -14.32 1.24 6.11
N GLN A 75 -14.10 0.40 5.11
CA GLN A 75 -12.75 0.11 4.59
C GLN A 75 -12.26 1.21 3.62
N GLY A 76 -11.11 1.00 2.99
CA GLY A 76 -10.54 1.89 1.97
C GLY A 76 -9.36 2.70 2.52
N ILE A 77 -8.16 2.20 2.24
CA ILE A 77 -6.91 2.77 2.76
C ILE A 77 -6.32 3.84 1.82
N ASP A 78 -6.60 3.78 0.54
CA ASP A 78 -6.08 4.68 -0.49
C ASP A 78 -7.13 5.75 -0.82
N VAL A 79 -6.92 6.99 -0.44
CA VAL A 79 -7.91 8.08 -0.56
C VAL A 79 -7.33 9.29 -1.27
N CYS A 80 -8.06 9.77 -2.30
CA CYS A 80 -7.94 11.10 -2.88
C CYS A 80 -9.28 11.82 -2.77
N GLY A 81 -9.27 13.11 -2.41
CA GLY A 81 -10.48 13.92 -2.33
C GLY A 81 -10.20 15.38 -2.00
N HIS A 82 -11.26 16.12 -1.65
CA HIS A 82 -11.17 17.55 -1.35
C HIS A 82 -11.65 17.84 0.07
N ILE A 83 -10.92 18.69 0.78
CA ILE A 83 -11.33 19.14 2.11
C ILE A 83 -12.57 20.00 2.00
N VAL A 84 -13.64 19.64 2.70
CA VAL A 84 -14.94 20.36 2.70
C VAL A 84 -15.27 21.00 4.05
N ALA A 85 -14.66 20.53 5.13
CA ALA A 85 -14.78 21.15 6.44
C ALA A 85 -13.50 20.88 7.26
N VAL A 86 -13.27 21.73 8.26
CA VAL A 86 -12.10 21.66 9.14
C VAL A 86 -12.52 21.83 10.60
N GLY A 87 -11.80 21.19 11.52
CA GLY A 87 -11.92 21.40 12.95
C GLY A 87 -11.42 22.77 13.39
N GLU A 88 -11.72 23.14 14.63
CA GLU A 88 -11.46 24.49 15.17
C GLU A 88 -9.97 24.89 15.19
N ASN A 89 -9.06 23.91 15.33
CA ASN A 89 -7.61 24.12 15.34
C ASN A 89 -6.98 24.10 13.94
N VAL A 90 -7.76 23.85 12.90
CA VAL A 90 -7.26 23.74 11.51
C VAL A 90 -7.60 25.01 10.73
N SER A 91 -6.63 25.53 9.98
CA SER A 91 -6.85 26.71 9.14
C SER A 91 -8.00 26.50 8.15
N LYS A 92 -8.95 27.41 8.11
CA LYS A 92 -10.07 27.42 7.13
C LYS A 92 -9.57 27.55 5.68
N ASN A 93 -8.37 28.04 5.46
CA ASN A 93 -7.76 28.15 4.13
C ASN A 93 -7.52 26.78 3.48
N ARG A 94 -7.53 25.69 4.27
CA ARG A 94 -7.44 24.32 3.75
C ARG A 94 -8.71 23.84 3.06
N ILE A 95 -9.86 24.50 3.25
CA ILE A 95 -11.11 24.15 2.58
C ILE A 95 -10.93 24.34 1.06
N GLY A 96 -11.25 23.30 0.30
CA GLY A 96 -11.05 23.24 -1.15
C GLY A 96 -9.70 22.64 -1.58
N GLU A 97 -8.75 22.42 -0.65
CA GLU A 97 -7.52 21.71 -0.98
C GLU A 97 -7.83 20.28 -1.47
N ARG A 98 -7.21 19.90 -2.59
CA ARG A 98 -7.16 18.50 -3.01
C ARG A 98 -6.05 17.79 -2.26
N VAL A 99 -6.37 16.64 -1.66
CA VAL A 99 -5.46 15.94 -0.76
C VAL A 99 -5.37 14.44 -1.05
N LEU A 100 -4.20 13.88 -0.75
CA LEU A 100 -3.98 12.46 -0.53
C LEU A 100 -3.89 12.19 0.97
N VAL A 101 -4.45 11.08 1.42
CA VAL A 101 -4.41 10.70 2.83
C VAL A 101 -3.26 9.73 3.09
N GLU A 102 -2.38 10.09 4.03
CA GLU A 102 -1.37 9.16 4.55
C GLU A 102 -2.08 7.99 5.25
N PRO A 103 -1.82 6.74 4.82
CA PRO A 103 -2.55 5.58 5.38
C PRO A 103 -2.13 5.21 6.80
N CYS A 104 -0.93 5.61 7.24
CA CYS A 104 -0.36 5.30 8.55
C CYS A 104 -0.62 6.45 9.52
N LEU A 105 -1.71 6.35 10.29
CA LEU A 105 -2.20 7.43 11.13
C LEU A 105 -1.57 7.41 12.52
N ARG A 106 -0.98 8.54 12.92
CA ARG A 106 -0.41 8.77 14.25
C ARG A 106 -1.32 9.57 15.17
N GLU A 107 -2.45 10.06 14.63
CA GLU A 107 -3.48 10.79 15.36
C GLU A 107 -4.86 10.41 14.80
N VAL A 108 -5.81 10.06 15.67
CA VAL A 108 -7.19 9.71 15.30
C VAL A 108 -8.14 10.31 16.32
N LYS A 109 -9.20 10.99 15.84
CA LYS A 109 -10.23 11.65 16.68
C LYS A 109 -9.61 12.55 17.76
N GLY A 110 -8.61 13.35 17.37
CA GLY A 110 -7.90 14.29 18.23
C GLY A 110 -6.97 13.67 19.28
N LYS A 111 -6.70 12.37 19.20
CA LYS A 111 -5.80 11.66 20.13
C LYS A 111 -4.54 11.21 19.40
N ALA A 112 -3.38 11.65 19.89
CA ALA A 112 -2.09 11.12 19.44
C ALA A 112 -1.96 9.65 19.88
N LEU A 113 -1.46 8.81 18.98
CA LEU A 113 -1.33 7.37 19.19
C LEU A 113 0.12 7.03 19.50
N SER A 114 0.36 6.22 20.53
CA SER A 114 1.67 5.65 20.85
C SER A 114 2.12 4.61 19.81
N LYS A 115 1.17 3.91 19.20
CA LYS A 115 1.36 2.99 18.07
C LYS A 115 0.43 3.43 16.95
N PRO A 116 0.94 3.66 15.74
CA PRO A 116 0.10 4.03 14.60
C PRO A 116 -1.00 3.03 14.32
N CYS A 117 -2.11 3.51 13.77
CA CYS A 117 -3.16 2.70 13.18
C CYS A 117 -3.26 2.98 11.68
N PHE A 118 -4.09 2.21 10.98
CA PHE A 118 -4.19 2.29 9.53
C PHE A 118 -5.62 2.60 9.09
N LEU A 119 -5.72 3.56 8.18
CA LEU A 119 -6.97 4.00 7.57
C LEU A 119 -7.70 2.81 6.94
N GLY A 120 -9.00 2.68 7.16
CA GLY A 120 -9.80 1.57 6.64
C GLY A 120 -9.53 0.21 7.28
N SER A 121 -8.79 0.17 8.39
CA SER A 121 -8.53 -1.02 9.22
C SER A 121 -8.97 -0.77 10.66
N GLU A 122 -8.18 -0.06 11.48
CA GLU A 122 -8.54 0.25 12.88
C GLU A 122 -9.38 1.52 13.02
N CYS A 123 -9.68 2.20 11.95
CA CYS A 123 -10.61 3.32 11.87
C CYS A 123 -11.25 3.37 10.48
N ASP A 124 -12.36 4.10 10.35
CA ASP A 124 -13.06 4.24 9.08
C ASP A 124 -12.18 4.83 7.98
N GLY A 125 -12.32 4.31 6.77
CA GLY A 125 -11.57 4.64 5.57
C GLY A 125 -12.40 5.33 4.49
N GLY A 126 -11.90 5.21 3.26
CA GLY A 126 -12.36 5.99 2.11
C GLY A 126 -13.38 5.30 1.19
N PHE A 127 -13.88 4.11 1.50
CA PHE A 127 -14.96 3.53 0.70
C PHE A 127 -16.32 4.13 1.10
N ALA A 128 -16.38 5.45 1.13
CA ALA A 128 -17.56 6.25 1.44
C ALA A 128 -17.41 7.66 0.85
N GLU A 129 -18.52 8.42 0.79
CA GLU A 129 -18.55 9.79 0.28
C GLU A 129 -17.68 10.75 1.09
N PHE A 130 -17.54 10.50 2.39
CA PHE A 130 -16.73 11.35 3.28
C PHE A 130 -15.90 10.52 4.25
N VAL A 131 -14.71 11.04 4.56
CA VAL A 131 -13.82 10.52 5.60
C VAL A 131 -13.26 11.67 6.44
N ALA A 132 -13.12 11.49 7.75
CA ALA A 132 -12.48 12.45 8.63
C ALA A 132 -11.13 11.90 9.11
N VAL A 133 -10.08 12.70 8.96
CA VAL A 133 -8.72 12.36 9.40
C VAL A 133 -8.06 13.58 10.05
N ALA A 134 -7.08 13.36 10.92
CA ALA A 134 -6.29 14.46 11.46
C ALA A 134 -5.62 15.24 10.32
N SER A 135 -5.68 16.56 10.36
CA SER A 135 -5.22 17.48 9.32
C SER A 135 -3.78 17.19 8.84
N ARG A 136 -2.91 16.74 9.76
CA ARG A 136 -1.52 16.35 9.48
C ARG A 136 -1.35 15.16 8.57
N HIS A 137 -2.38 14.31 8.41
CA HIS A 137 -2.39 13.13 7.54
C HIS A 137 -3.05 13.39 6.19
N ALA A 138 -3.61 14.58 5.97
CA ALA A 138 -4.18 15.02 4.69
C ALA A 138 -3.16 15.93 3.98
N TYR A 139 -2.41 15.38 3.06
CA TYR A 139 -1.36 16.09 2.31
C TYR A 139 -1.93 16.72 1.05
N GLN A 140 -1.79 18.04 0.93
CA GLN A 140 -2.15 18.74 -0.29
C GLN A 140 -1.33 18.20 -1.47
N VAL A 141 -1.98 18.02 -2.62
CA VAL A 141 -1.32 17.61 -3.87
C VAL A 141 -1.73 18.53 -5.01
N LYS A 142 -0.73 19.10 -5.68
CA LYS A 142 -0.88 19.96 -6.86
C LYS A 142 -0.49 19.18 -8.10
N SER A 143 -1.47 18.63 -8.81
CA SER A 143 -1.25 17.78 -9.97
C SER A 143 -2.39 17.93 -10.97
N THR A 144 -2.11 17.69 -12.25
CA THR A 144 -3.10 17.60 -13.33
C THR A 144 -3.78 16.23 -13.40
N LEU A 145 -3.28 15.24 -12.66
CA LEU A 145 -3.87 13.91 -12.59
C LEU A 145 -5.29 13.98 -12.01
N SER A 146 -6.15 13.08 -12.45
CA SER A 146 -7.51 12.90 -11.91
C SER A 146 -7.47 12.31 -10.48
N ASP A 147 -8.59 12.43 -9.74
CA ASP A 147 -8.71 11.82 -8.41
C ASP A 147 -8.54 10.30 -8.45
N VAL A 148 -8.99 9.65 -9.54
CA VAL A 148 -8.82 8.21 -9.78
C VAL A 148 -7.34 7.84 -9.89
N GLU A 149 -6.58 8.61 -10.68
CA GLU A 149 -5.13 8.40 -10.82
C GLU A 149 -4.40 8.67 -9.50
N LEU A 150 -4.74 9.75 -8.82
CA LEU A 150 -4.15 10.13 -7.53
C LEU A 150 -4.45 9.11 -6.43
N ALA A 151 -5.66 8.55 -6.36
CA ALA A 151 -6.00 7.50 -5.40
C ALA A 151 -5.21 6.19 -5.62
N SER A 152 -4.51 6.02 -6.75
CA SER A 152 -3.68 4.86 -6.99
C SER A 152 -2.36 4.86 -6.21
N PHE A 153 -1.93 6.01 -5.68
CA PHE A 153 -0.62 6.20 -5.06
C PHE A 153 -0.55 5.86 -3.56
N PRO A 154 -1.43 6.36 -2.66
CA PRO A 154 -1.12 6.55 -1.25
C PRO A 154 -0.44 5.36 -0.57
N CYS A 155 -1.10 4.24 -0.44
CA CYS A 155 -0.56 3.11 0.30
C CYS A 155 0.50 2.32 -0.49
N SER A 156 0.30 2.11 -1.80
CA SER A 156 1.23 1.30 -2.59
C SER A 156 2.59 1.98 -2.73
N TYR A 157 2.59 3.25 -3.10
CA TYR A 157 3.84 3.98 -3.32
C TYR A 157 4.51 4.38 -2.01
N SER A 158 3.74 4.74 -0.96
CA SER A 158 4.35 5.00 0.34
C SER A 158 4.96 3.74 0.97
N THR A 159 4.35 2.56 0.75
CA THR A 159 4.95 1.28 1.17
C THR A 159 6.26 1.03 0.42
N ALA A 160 6.28 1.20 -0.90
CA ALA A 160 7.49 1.03 -1.71
C ALA A 160 8.58 2.02 -1.28
N GLU A 161 8.25 3.32 -1.18
CA GLU A 161 9.16 4.37 -0.73
C GLU A 161 9.76 4.07 0.65
N ASN A 162 8.93 3.60 1.59
CA ASN A 162 9.36 3.20 2.93
C ASN A 162 10.33 2.01 2.91
N MET A 163 10.07 1.00 2.06
CA MET A 163 10.97 -0.14 1.89
C MET A 163 12.33 0.29 1.36
N LEU A 164 12.34 1.16 0.33
CA LEU A 164 13.55 1.67 -0.29
C LEU A 164 14.34 2.58 0.67
N THR A 165 13.66 3.41 1.44
CA THR A 165 14.26 4.28 2.45
C THR A 165 14.90 3.48 3.58
N LYS A 166 14.17 2.51 4.16
CA LYS A 166 14.68 1.65 5.25
C LYS A 166 15.85 0.78 4.80
N SER A 167 15.78 0.19 3.61
CA SER A 167 16.87 -0.61 3.06
C SER A 167 17.96 0.23 2.39
N LYS A 168 17.85 1.58 2.45
CA LYS A 168 18.86 2.51 1.95
C LYS A 168 19.27 2.21 0.49
N VAL A 169 18.28 2.06 -0.39
CA VAL A 169 18.54 1.89 -1.82
C VAL A 169 19.16 3.18 -2.38
N LEU A 170 20.32 3.05 -2.98
CA LEU A 170 21.12 4.14 -3.54
C LEU A 170 21.33 3.97 -5.04
N SER A 171 21.76 5.05 -5.70
CA SER A 171 22.17 5.00 -7.09
C SER A 171 23.30 3.97 -7.28
N GLY A 172 23.17 3.15 -8.34
CA GLY A 172 24.09 2.07 -8.67
C GLY A 172 23.85 0.74 -7.95
N ASP A 173 22.88 0.66 -7.01
CA ASP A 173 22.46 -0.64 -6.45
C ASP A 173 21.76 -1.48 -7.53
N LEU A 174 21.92 -2.80 -7.46
CA LEU A 174 21.12 -3.78 -8.19
C LEU A 174 20.05 -4.36 -7.26
N VAL A 175 18.78 -4.08 -7.54
CA VAL A 175 17.65 -4.40 -6.67
C VAL A 175 16.76 -5.45 -7.30
N LEU A 176 16.48 -6.56 -6.61
CA LEU A 176 15.47 -7.51 -7.03
C LEU A 176 14.14 -7.20 -6.33
N VAL A 177 13.05 -7.15 -7.10
CA VAL A 177 11.69 -6.93 -6.59
C VAL A 177 10.84 -8.15 -6.86
N THR A 178 10.32 -8.82 -5.82
CA THR A 178 9.35 -9.91 -5.97
C THR A 178 7.94 -9.35 -6.08
N GLY A 179 7.04 -10.06 -6.78
CA GLY A 179 5.66 -9.59 -6.98
C GLY A 179 5.58 -8.23 -7.68
N ALA A 180 6.53 -7.97 -8.58
CA ALA A 180 6.77 -6.68 -9.20
C ALA A 180 5.57 -6.09 -9.96
N SER A 181 4.63 -6.90 -10.44
CA SER A 181 3.41 -6.44 -11.15
C SER A 181 2.26 -6.01 -10.24
N GLY A 182 2.37 -6.22 -8.92
CA GLY A 182 1.39 -5.73 -7.95
C GLY A 182 1.53 -4.22 -7.69
N GLY A 183 0.57 -3.62 -6.97
CA GLY A 183 0.59 -2.17 -6.71
C GLY A 183 1.89 -1.68 -6.05
N VAL A 184 2.38 -2.37 -4.99
CA VAL A 184 3.65 -2.00 -4.33
C VAL A 184 4.86 -2.32 -5.21
N GLY A 185 4.85 -3.47 -5.89
CA GLY A 185 5.97 -3.88 -6.74
C GLY A 185 6.19 -2.95 -7.93
N SER A 186 5.12 -2.57 -8.63
CA SER A 186 5.19 -1.64 -9.76
C SER A 186 5.56 -0.21 -9.33
N ALA A 187 5.18 0.19 -8.12
CA ALA A 187 5.65 1.42 -7.52
C ALA A 187 7.16 1.35 -7.20
N ALA A 188 7.61 0.23 -6.61
CA ALA A 188 9.03 0.02 -6.31
C ALA A 188 9.90 0.08 -7.56
N VAL A 189 9.47 -0.53 -8.68
CA VAL A 189 10.19 -0.47 -9.96
C VAL A 189 10.43 0.97 -10.39
N GLN A 190 9.41 1.82 -10.36
CA GLN A 190 9.53 3.23 -10.76
C GLN A 190 10.43 4.02 -9.78
N LEU A 191 10.24 3.86 -8.48
CA LEU A 191 11.00 4.58 -7.46
C LEU A 191 12.47 4.14 -7.39
N ILE A 192 12.80 2.88 -7.68
CA ILE A 192 14.18 2.38 -7.80
C ILE A 192 14.87 3.03 -8.99
N LYS A 193 14.20 3.05 -10.15
CA LYS A 193 14.71 3.73 -11.34
C LYS A 193 14.95 5.22 -11.09
N ASP A 194 14.02 5.90 -10.43
CA ASP A 194 14.15 7.33 -10.10
C ASP A 194 15.35 7.61 -9.19
N ARG A 195 15.73 6.66 -8.33
CA ARG A 195 16.95 6.70 -7.51
C ARG A 195 18.24 6.45 -8.31
N GLY A 196 18.17 6.11 -9.58
CA GLY A 196 19.34 5.74 -10.39
C GLY A 196 19.90 4.35 -10.07
N ALA A 197 19.08 3.45 -9.55
CA ALA A 197 19.41 2.05 -9.31
C ALA A 197 18.83 1.14 -10.40
N ASP A 198 19.45 -0.03 -10.60
CA ASP A 198 18.98 -1.05 -11.53
C ASP A 198 17.97 -1.97 -10.86
N VAL A 199 16.92 -2.38 -11.59
CA VAL A 199 15.88 -3.22 -11.03
C VAL A 199 15.64 -4.50 -11.84
N ILE A 200 15.67 -5.64 -11.15
CA ILE A 200 15.27 -6.95 -11.66
C ILE A 200 13.86 -7.21 -11.11
N ALA A 201 12.87 -7.26 -11.99
CA ALA A 201 11.47 -7.44 -11.63
C ALA A 201 11.03 -8.90 -11.80
N VAL A 202 10.64 -9.57 -10.70
CA VAL A 202 10.10 -10.94 -10.74
C VAL A 202 8.60 -10.89 -11.00
N THR A 203 8.17 -11.47 -12.13
CA THR A 203 6.77 -11.41 -12.60
C THR A 203 6.41 -12.62 -13.48
N SER A 204 5.21 -12.64 -14.07
CA SER A 204 4.85 -13.55 -15.16
C SER A 204 5.27 -13.00 -16.52
N ASP A 205 5.53 -13.85 -17.49
CA ASP A 205 5.95 -13.43 -18.84
C ASP A 205 4.96 -12.46 -19.49
N SER A 206 3.66 -12.67 -19.28
CA SER A 206 2.60 -11.80 -19.83
C SER A 206 2.66 -10.36 -19.35
N LYS A 207 3.36 -10.06 -18.24
CA LYS A 207 3.49 -8.72 -17.63
C LYS A 207 4.90 -8.15 -17.73
N SER A 208 5.81 -8.90 -18.37
CA SER A 208 7.24 -8.54 -18.46
C SER A 208 7.45 -7.23 -19.19
N GLN A 209 6.85 -7.06 -20.37
CA GLN A 209 7.02 -5.86 -21.18
C GLN A 209 6.51 -4.59 -20.49
N ASP A 210 5.41 -4.67 -19.76
CA ASP A 210 4.88 -3.54 -19.02
C ASP A 210 5.85 -3.07 -17.93
N LEU A 211 6.50 -4.03 -17.21
CA LEU A 211 7.48 -3.68 -16.18
C LEU A 211 8.78 -3.11 -16.77
N ILE A 212 9.22 -3.57 -17.94
CA ILE A 212 10.33 -2.93 -18.67
C ILE A 212 9.96 -1.48 -19.01
N THR A 213 8.75 -1.25 -19.50
CA THR A 213 8.25 0.11 -19.80
C THR A 213 8.20 1.00 -18.58
N LEU A 214 7.90 0.44 -17.39
CA LEU A 214 7.91 1.14 -16.11
C LEU A 214 9.33 1.44 -15.58
N GLY A 215 10.34 0.80 -16.14
CA GLY A 215 11.73 1.06 -15.81
C GLY A 215 12.52 -0.11 -15.26
N ALA A 216 11.98 -1.34 -15.30
CA ALA A 216 12.77 -2.51 -14.97
C ALA A 216 13.92 -2.69 -15.97
N THR A 217 15.14 -2.90 -15.48
CA THR A 217 16.32 -3.20 -16.28
C THR A 217 16.21 -4.61 -16.87
N LYS A 218 15.64 -5.53 -16.09
CA LYS A 218 15.43 -6.93 -16.47
C LYS A 218 14.19 -7.50 -15.78
N THR A 219 13.54 -8.47 -16.41
CA THR A 219 12.49 -9.26 -15.77
C THR A 219 12.92 -10.72 -15.64
N LEU A 220 12.43 -11.40 -14.59
CA LEU A 220 12.54 -12.84 -14.40
C LEU A 220 11.16 -13.45 -14.24
N ASN A 221 10.93 -14.60 -14.84
CA ASN A 221 9.72 -15.36 -14.61
C ASN A 221 9.67 -15.84 -13.14
N ARG A 222 8.54 -15.67 -12.48
CA ARG A 222 8.34 -16.05 -11.08
C ARG A 222 8.50 -17.55 -10.80
N ASP A 223 8.38 -18.37 -11.83
CA ASP A 223 8.50 -19.84 -11.76
C ASP A 223 9.96 -20.30 -12.02
N GLN A 224 10.85 -19.35 -12.37
CA GLN A 224 12.27 -19.59 -12.60
C GLN A 224 13.06 -19.47 -11.28
N SER A 225 14.10 -20.31 -11.14
CA SER A 225 15.05 -20.17 -10.02
C SER A 225 15.85 -18.88 -10.15
N VAL A 226 15.74 -18.00 -9.13
CA VAL A 226 16.50 -16.74 -9.11
C VAL A 226 18.01 -17.00 -8.99
N VAL A 227 18.42 -18.08 -8.31
CA VAL A 227 19.83 -18.45 -8.16
C VAL A 227 20.43 -18.93 -9.48
N GLU A 228 19.69 -19.75 -10.24
CA GLU A 228 20.15 -20.18 -11.56
C GLU A 228 20.23 -19.02 -12.56
N ALA A 229 19.28 -18.07 -12.47
CA ALA A 229 19.20 -16.94 -13.39
C ALA A 229 20.21 -15.82 -13.13
N LEU A 230 20.62 -15.64 -11.87
CA LEU A 230 21.44 -14.50 -11.43
C LEU A 230 22.79 -14.92 -10.81
N GLY A 231 22.89 -16.14 -10.30
CA GLY A 231 24.01 -16.60 -9.48
C GLY A 231 23.89 -16.14 -8.02
N SER A 232 24.69 -16.76 -7.14
CA SER A 232 24.83 -16.35 -5.74
C SER A 232 25.55 -15.00 -5.66
N ASN A 233 25.26 -14.22 -4.60
CA ASN A 233 25.94 -12.94 -4.30
C ASN A 233 25.88 -11.91 -5.44
N SER A 234 24.75 -11.83 -6.13
CA SER A 234 24.59 -11.05 -7.35
C SER A 234 23.85 -9.73 -7.18
N VAL A 235 23.03 -9.57 -6.14
CA VAL A 235 22.21 -8.36 -5.92
C VAL A 235 22.52 -7.67 -4.59
N ASP A 236 22.28 -6.36 -4.55
CA ASP A 236 22.52 -5.52 -3.38
C ASP A 236 21.35 -5.53 -2.41
N VAL A 237 20.15 -5.48 -2.96
CA VAL A 237 18.91 -5.35 -2.20
C VAL A 237 17.84 -6.28 -2.76
N VAL A 238 17.06 -6.89 -1.87
CA VAL A 238 15.82 -7.59 -2.20
C VAL A 238 14.65 -6.85 -1.57
N ILE A 239 13.66 -6.46 -2.39
CA ILE A 239 12.37 -5.93 -1.98
C ILE A 239 11.35 -7.06 -2.13
N ASP A 240 10.93 -7.64 -1.00
CA ASP A 240 10.08 -8.83 -1.00
C ASP A 240 8.64 -8.52 -0.59
N LEU A 241 7.71 -8.91 -1.46
CA LEU A 241 6.26 -8.78 -1.28
C LEU A 241 5.57 -10.14 -1.28
N VAL A 242 6.31 -11.23 -1.41
CA VAL A 242 5.80 -12.57 -1.71
C VAL A 242 6.04 -13.55 -0.57
N GLY A 243 7.26 -13.61 -0.04
CA GLY A 243 7.65 -14.60 0.97
C GLY A 243 7.56 -16.05 0.45
N GLY A 244 7.19 -16.98 1.34
CA GLY A 244 6.91 -18.36 0.99
C GLY A 244 8.16 -19.22 0.74
N LYS A 245 7.99 -20.37 0.06
CA LYS A 245 9.02 -21.42 -0.08
C LYS A 245 10.30 -21.00 -0.83
N SER A 246 10.23 -20.04 -1.73
CA SER A 246 11.37 -19.51 -2.48
C SER A 246 12.23 -18.52 -1.69
N TRP A 247 11.83 -18.17 -0.46
CA TRP A 247 12.49 -17.16 0.35
C TRP A 247 13.99 -17.42 0.61
N PRO A 248 14.47 -18.66 0.91
CA PRO A 248 15.90 -18.91 1.09
C PRO A 248 16.76 -18.54 -0.12
N ALA A 249 16.23 -18.75 -1.34
CA ALA A 249 16.90 -18.39 -2.57
C ALA A 249 17.11 -16.87 -2.72
N LEU A 250 16.21 -16.05 -2.13
CA LEU A 250 16.37 -14.59 -2.10
C LEU A 250 17.58 -14.16 -1.26
N LEU A 251 17.88 -14.90 -0.20
CA LEU A 251 19.07 -14.63 0.63
C LEU A 251 20.35 -15.10 -0.04
N GLU A 252 20.27 -16.20 -0.82
CA GLU A 252 21.41 -16.73 -1.54
C GLU A 252 21.93 -15.76 -2.61
N ILE A 253 21.05 -15.08 -3.33
CA ILE A 253 21.44 -14.07 -4.33
C ILE A 253 21.94 -12.75 -3.75
N LEU A 254 21.64 -12.43 -2.47
CA LEU A 254 22.18 -11.24 -1.81
C LEU A 254 23.70 -11.37 -1.64
N ARG A 255 24.44 -10.34 -2.02
CA ARG A 255 25.89 -10.25 -1.77
C ARG A 255 26.20 -10.05 -0.27
N PRO A 256 27.42 -10.27 0.19
CA PRO A 256 27.84 -9.85 1.53
C PRO A 256 27.54 -8.36 1.77
N GLY A 257 26.96 -8.04 2.94
CA GLY A 257 26.43 -6.72 3.27
C GLY A 257 25.09 -6.40 2.60
N GLY A 258 24.46 -7.38 1.96
CA GLY A 258 23.17 -7.23 1.25
C GLY A 258 22.02 -6.90 2.20
N ARG A 259 20.95 -6.33 1.66
CA ARG A 259 19.81 -5.78 2.40
C ARG A 259 18.50 -6.42 1.91
N TYR A 260 17.72 -6.96 2.84
CA TYR A 260 16.42 -7.56 2.59
C TYR A 260 15.31 -6.74 3.24
N ALA A 261 14.35 -6.26 2.48
CA ALA A 261 13.19 -5.54 2.99
C ALA A 261 11.89 -6.27 2.64
N VAL A 262 11.00 -6.44 3.63
CA VAL A 262 9.74 -7.17 3.47
C VAL A 262 8.54 -6.34 3.91
N SER A 263 7.46 -6.38 3.10
CA SER A 263 6.16 -5.77 3.41
C SER A 263 4.98 -6.60 2.92
N GLY A 264 5.17 -7.89 2.68
CA GLY A 264 4.12 -8.80 2.23
C GLY A 264 4.56 -10.26 2.28
N ALA A 265 3.59 -11.17 2.33
CA ALA A 265 3.83 -12.61 2.41
C ALA A 265 2.69 -13.40 1.72
N ILE A 266 2.36 -13.01 0.49
CA ILE A 266 1.20 -13.56 -0.24
C ILE A 266 1.35 -15.03 -0.62
N ALA A 267 2.58 -15.56 -0.69
CA ALA A 267 2.85 -16.98 -0.93
C ALA A 267 3.09 -17.79 0.36
N GLY A 268 3.01 -17.14 1.52
CA GLY A 268 3.17 -17.77 2.82
C GLY A 268 3.97 -16.92 3.79
N ALA A 269 3.52 -16.88 5.04
CA ALA A 269 4.12 -16.07 6.09
C ALA A 269 5.26 -16.79 6.84
N PHE A 270 5.34 -18.11 6.72
CA PHE A 270 6.37 -18.92 7.40
C PHE A 270 7.50 -19.24 6.42
N VAL A 271 8.72 -18.92 6.83
CA VAL A 271 9.94 -19.13 6.04
C VAL A 271 11.01 -19.76 6.92
N GLU A 272 11.90 -20.55 6.30
CA GLU A 272 13.02 -21.18 6.98
C GLU A 272 14.29 -20.33 6.81
N LEU A 273 15.00 -20.05 7.90
CA LEU A 273 16.23 -19.26 7.90
C LEU A 273 17.41 -20.10 8.39
N ASP A 274 18.41 -20.31 7.53
CA ASP A 274 19.74 -20.71 7.98
C ASP A 274 20.48 -19.49 8.52
N LEU A 275 20.68 -19.43 9.84
CA LEU A 275 21.36 -18.31 10.49
C LEU A 275 22.79 -18.09 9.96
N ARG A 276 23.46 -19.14 9.44
CA ARG A 276 24.79 -19.00 8.82
C ARG A 276 24.74 -18.11 7.59
N THR A 277 23.71 -18.22 6.77
CA THR A 277 23.50 -17.32 5.62
C THR A 277 23.38 -15.86 6.06
N LEU A 278 22.67 -15.61 7.16
CA LEU A 278 22.51 -14.26 7.70
C LEU A 278 23.82 -13.66 8.20
N TYR A 279 24.53 -14.36 9.12
CA TYR A 279 25.69 -13.75 9.76
C TYR A 279 26.98 -13.86 8.95
N LEU A 280 27.18 -14.91 8.13
CA LEU A 280 28.39 -15.02 7.30
C LEU A 280 28.40 -14.06 6.10
N LYS A 281 27.22 -13.57 5.70
CA LYS A 281 27.08 -12.54 4.66
C LYS A 281 26.82 -11.14 5.24
N ASP A 282 26.80 -10.95 6.55
CA ASP A 282 26.49 -9.67 7.20
C ASP A 282 25.18 -9.04 6.65
N LEU A 283 24.12 -9.86 6.45
CA LEU A 283 22.87 -9.38 5.88
C LEU A 283 22.07 -8.52 6.86
N SER A 284 21.40 -7.51 6.34
CA SER A 284 20.46 -6.67 7.09
C SER A 284 19.01 -6.94 6.67
N PHE A 285 18.12 -7.15 7.65
CA PHE A 285 16.70 -7.41 7.41
C PHE A 285 15.84 -6.26 7.93
N PHE A 286 14.90 -5.81 7.10
CA PHE A 286 14.00 -4.69 7.39
C PHE A 286 12.53 -5.10 7.26
N GLY A 287 11.80 -5.09 8.38
CA GLY A 287 10.33 -5.16 8.37
C GLY A 287 9.75 -3.76 8.07
N CYS A 288 8.86 -3.67 7.09
CA CYS A 288 8.39 -2.39 6.57
C CYS A 288 6.87 -2.26 6.67
N THR A 289 6.37 -1.69 7.78
CA THR A 289 4.95 -1.42 8.01
C THR A 289 4.72 0.05 8.33
N VAL A 290 5.32 0.56 9.42
CA VAL A 290 5.19 1.95 9.83
C VAL A 290 6.07 2.81 8.94
N LEU A 291 5.48 3.86 8.35
CA LEU A 291 6.19 4.78 7.47
C LEU A 291 7.20 5.62 8.26
N GLU A 292 8.38 5.84 7.71
CA GLU A 292 9.29 6.88 8.17
C GLU A 292 8.66 8.27 7.93
N SER A 293 9.03 9.26 8.73
CA SER A 293 8.35 10.56 8.80
C SER A 293 8.35 11.35 7.49
N ASN A 294 9.35 11.15 6.64
CA ASN A 294 9.52 11.85 5.36
C ASN A 294 8.91 11.11 4.17
N VAL A 295 8.51 9.84 4.33
CA VAL A 295 8.09 8.98 3.21
C VAL A 295 6.90 9.54 2.45
N PHE A 296 5.89 10.05 3.16
CA PHE A 296 4.69 10.54 2.46
C PHE A 296 4.91 11.92 1.83
N THR A 297 5.75 12.76 2.43
CA THR A 297 6.18 14.03 1.79
C THR A 297 6.97 13.76 0.52
N ASN A 298 7.95 12.85 0.55
CA ASN A 298 8.70 12.44 -0.64
C ASN A 298 7.76 11.93 -1.74
N LEU A 299 6.73 11.16 -1.37
CA LEU A 299 5.74 10.68 -2.34
C LEU A 299 5.00 11.82 -3.03
N ILE A 300 4.57 12.85 -2.27
CA ILE A 300 3.94 14.04 -2.87
C ILE A 300 4.90 14.72 -3.85
N ASP A 301 6.16 14.89 -3.48
CA ASP A 301 7.18 15.51 -4.34
C ASP A 301 7.39 14.72 -5.65
N HIS A 302 7.43 13.38 -5.59
CA HIS A 302 7.51 12.53 -6.78
C HIS A 302 6.28 12.63 -7.68
N ILE A 303 5.08 12.77 -7.10
CA ILE A 303 3.83 12.96 -7.87
C ILE A 303 3.84 14.34 -8.56
N GLU A 304 4.16 15.40 -7.82
CA GLU A 304 4.13 16.77 -8.33
C GLU A 304 5.22 17.03 -9.38
N SER A 305 6.38 16.39 -9.25
CA SER A 305 7.46 16.44 -10.26
C SER A 305 7.20 15.55 -11.49
N GLY A 306 6.23 14.65 -11.45
CA GLY A 306 5.92 13.72 -12.54
C GLY A 306 6.92 12.57 -12.73
N ASN A 307 7.79 12.31 -11.74
CA ASN A 307 8.79 11.25 -11.79
C ASN A 307 8.17 9.84 -11.77
N ILE A 308 6.97 9.72 -11.19
CA ILE A 308 6.21 8.47 -11.11
C ILE A 308 4.86 8.63 -11.81
N LYS A 309 4.38 7.53 -12.39
CA LYS A 309 3.12 7.50 -13.13
C LYS A 309 2.07 6.65 -12.40
N PRO A 310 0.80 7.09 -12.38
CA PRO A 310 -0.29 6.26 -11.86
C PRO A 310 -0.49 5.05 -12.76
N ILE A 311 -0.79 3.89 -12.14
CA ILE A 311 -1.14 2.67 -12.87
C ILE A 311 -2.52 2.23 -12.41
N VAL A 312 -3.54 2.65 -13.16
CA VAL A 312 -4.94 2.29 -12.93
C VAL A 312 -5.34 1.25 -13.96
N ALA A 313 -5.62 0.03 -13.51
CA ALA A 313 -6.05 -1.06 -14.36
C ALA A 313 -7.54 -1.02 -14.68
N HIS A 314 -8.36 -0.76 -13.66
CA HIS A 314 -9.82 -0.72 -13.78
C HIS A 314 -10.41 0.29 -12.81
N THR A 315 -11.58 0.82 -13.17
CA THR A 315 -12.40 1.68 -12.32
C THR A 315 -13.80 1.10 -12.16
N PHE A 316 -14.37 1.24 -10.97
CA PHE A 316 -15.73 0.85 -10.64
C PHE A 316 -16.41 1.96 -9.84
N PRO A 317 -17.73 2.15 -9.94
CA PRO A 317 -18.43 2.96 -8.96
C PRO A 317 -18.40 2.26 -7.58
N LEU A 318 -18.56 3.03 -6.50
CA LEU A 318 -18.54 2.50 -5.13
C LEU A 318 -19.54 1.35 -4.92
N GLU A 319 -20.69 1.42 -5.58
CA GLU A 319 -21.75 0.40 -5.53
C GLU A 319 -21.26 -0.98 -5.99
N ASP A 320 -20.27 -1.02 -6.86
CA ASP A 320 -19.68 -2.24 -7.40
C ASP A 320 -18.43 -2.71 -6.62
N ILE A 321 -18.27 -2.32 -5.34
CA ILE A 321 -17.13 -2.69 -4.50
C ILE A 321 -16.89 -4.20 -4.44
N VAL A 322 -17.95 -5.00 -4.43
CA VAL A 322 -17.86 -6.48 -4.45
C VAL A 322 -17.21 -6.94 -5.74
N LYS A 323 -17.67 -6.47 -6.91
CA LYS A 323 -17.09 -6.80 -8.23
C LYS A 323 -15.64 -6.33 -8.33
N ALA A 324 -15.32 -5.16 -7.78
CA ALA A 324 -13.96 -4.64 -7.74
C ALA A 324 -13.02 -5.55 -6.92
N GLN A 325 -13.46 -6.03 -5.75
CA GLN A 325 -12.69 -6.97 -4.94
C GLN A 325 -12.59 -8.36 -5.59
N GLU A 326 -13.65 -8.85 -6.25
CA GLU A 326 -13.61 -10.10 -7.03
C GLU A 326 -12.56 -10.03 -8.15
N LEU A 327 -12.57 -8.96 -8.93
CA LEU A 327 -11.57 -8.76 -9.98
C LEU A 327 -10.16 -8.63 -9.40
N PHE A 328 -10.01 -7.92 -8.26
CA PHE A 328 -8.73 -7.80 -7.57
C PHE A 328 -8.15 -9.16 -7.16
N LEU A 329 -8.99 -10.08 -6.69
CA LEU A 329 -8.58 -11.43 -6.28
C LEU A 329 -8.06 -12.30 -7.44
N GLN A 330 -8.48 -12.04 -8.67
CA GLN A 330 -7.98 -12.76 -9.86
C GLN A 330 -6.49 -12.52 -10.15
N LYS A 331 -5.89 -11.42 -9.64
CA LYS A 331 -4.46 -11.06 -9.79
C LYS A 331 -3.96 -10.98 -11.25
N LYS A 332 -4.85 -10.73 -12.21
CA LYS A 332 -4.52 -10.65 -13.64
C LYS A 332 -4.08 -9.26 -14.11
N HIS A 333 -4.43 -8.23 -13.36
CA HIS A 333 -4.11 -6.82 -13.66
C HIS A 333 -2.69 -6.42 -13.23
N ILE A 334 -2.22 -5.29 -13.75
CA ILE A 334 -1.05 -4.55 -13.24
C ILE A 334 -1.54 -3.24 -12.64
N GLY A 335 -0.98 -2.83 -11.49
CA GLY A 335 -1.37 -1.61 -10.82
C GLY A 335 -2.61 -1.75 -9.95
N LYS A 336 -3.53 -0.79 -10.01
CA LYS A 336 -4.61 -0.60 -9.05
C LYS A 336 -6.00 -0.74 -9.68
N ILE A 337 -6.95 -1.19 -8.86
CA ILE A 337 -8.39 -1.09 -9.12
C ILE A 337 -8.92 0.03 -8.24
N VAL A 338 -9.60 1.01 -8.82
CA VAL A 338 -10.02 2.24 -8.14
C VAL A 338 -11.53 2.35 -8.15
N LEU A 339 -12.11 2.71 -7.01
CA LEU A 339 -13.51 3.05 -6.87
C LEU A 339 -13.69 4.55 -7.09
N THR A 340 -14.61 4.93 -7.96
CA THR A 340 -15.10 6.32 -8.10
C THR A 340 -16.19 6.55 -7.07
N ILE A 341 -16.07 7.62 -6.30
CA ILE A 341 -17.04 7.98 -5.28
C ILE A 341 -17.84 9.16 -5.80
N ASN A 342 -19.04 8.87 -6.35
CA ASN A 342 -19.94 9.92 -6.83
C ASN A 342 -20.72 10.50 -5.64
N THR A 343 -20.43 11.74 -5.28
CA THR A 343 -21.30 12.52 -4.40
C THR A 343 -22.39 13.16 -5.27
N GLN A 344 -23.64 12.82 -5.02
CA GLN A 344 -24.78 13.54 -5.59
C GLN A 344 -24.88 14.96 -5.03
#